data_83debae9e21b759ee97142d41d989137
#
_entry.id   83debae9e21b759ee97142d41d989137
#
_cell.length_a   1.000
_cell.length_b   1.000
_cell.length_c   1.000
_cell.angle_alpha   90.00
_cell.angle_beta   90.00
_cell.angle_gamma   90.00
#
_symmetry.space_group_name_H-M   'P 1'
#
loop_
_entity.id
_entity.type
_entity.pdbx_description
1 polymer ?
#
loop_
_entity_poly.entity_id
_entity_poly.type
_entity_poly.pdbx_seq_one_letter_code
_entity_poly.pdbx_strand_id
1 'polypeptide(L)'
;MKIVRYRFLFLLVFAFFFVLLMVGLFTDTYIRKFLEQQHMKQIVSEVETLERVFNQDLQYGIEINDAYLKQLVNENDVDLALLDSNGAVRYTNHATLKVDLYFDVFREIQNKKQNYTILTKENRVYYIHPIKQLDQYLLYGTYYVGFMQIERQLWGMIIFVFLICVVLCTTLINKILQRYLDPIDQVTESLHAVIHGDHSKKIRTHPLNETHLLTLAMDQLLDYLEEITHEHSTNEAWMKTLIENMSAGLILIDEKGCIQIVNRYLEGLIHVSRKACIGKIYHQALEQKDIVQMIEEVFNKEKKIEKQIVLKEGMKQIDLSVHGAPIVSSRTQWRGVVVVFHEITKLKRLEKTRKDFVANVSHELRTPVTSIKGFIETLLEGAYKDEVITHEFLTIIQKESTRMENLVKDLLELSQIEKQDFTLTLSKVNVTEIVHTVIKMLHTALAEKNIVMTFSEEKDFYILADEQRLIQIIVNILTNAKNYTPPNGQIRVEINENIIKNRLEIQISDTGIGIPETDLPRIFERFYRADRARSRDSGGTGLGLSIVKHLMQAHQGRIKVSSKVGEGTTFTLIFPKDIKIK
;
A
#
# COMPACT_ATOMS: atom_id res chain seq x y z
N MET A 1 -74.79 33.92 -2.92
CA MET A 1 -75.14 32.54 -2.42
C MET A 1 -74.17 31.45 -2.91
N LYS A 2 -73.69 31.53 -4.10
CA LYS A 2 -72.64 30.55 -4.56
C LYS A 2 -71.41 30.58 -3.65
N ILE A 3 -70.92 31.75 -3.25
CA ILE A 3 -69.71 31.92 -2.42
C ILE A 3 -69.87 31.34 -0.98
N VAL A 4 -71.05 31.42 -0.38
CA VAL A 4 -71.28 30.93 0.99
C VAL A 4 -71.42 29.39 0.99
N ARG A 5 -72.01 28.78 -0.04
CA ARG A 5 -72.07 27.32 -0.22
C ARG A 5 -70.68 26.73 -0.41
N TYR A 6 -69.85 27.40 -1.18
CA TYR A 6 -68.46 26.97 -1.37
C TYR A 6 -67.62 27.10 -0.08
N ARG A 7 -67.84 28.17 0.72
CA ARG A 7 -67.16 28.33 2.00
C ARG A 7 -67.57 27.27 3.04
N PHE A 8 -68.84 26.90 3.11
CA PHE A 8 -69.31 25.90 4.05
C PHE A 8 -68.83 24.49 3.67
N LEU A 9 -68.90 24.16 2.39
CA LEU A 9 -68.39 22.90 1.88
C LEU A 9 -66.89 22.80 2.06
N PHE A 10 -66.16 23.89 1.81
CA PHE A 10 -64.73 24.01 2.08
C PHE A 10 -64.41 23.81 3.56
N LEU A 11 -65.20 24.40 4.47
CA LEU A 11 -65.03 24.23 5.93
C LEU A 11 -65.32 22.79 6.37
N LEU A 12 -66.29 22.11 5.76
CA LEU A 12 -66.66 20.74 6.11
C LEU A 12 -65.61 19.75 5.57
N VAL A 13 -65.15 19.96 4.35
CA VAL A 13 -64.05 19.20 3.75
C VAL A 13 -62.75 19.48 4.56
N PHE A 14 -62.53 20.72 4.94
CA PHE A 14 -61.38 21.10 5.78
C PHE A 14 -61.45 20.51 7.17
N ALA A 15 -62.60 20.55 7.83
CA ALA A 15 -62.78 19.94 9.17
C ALA A 15 -62.57 18.41 9.08
N PHE A 16 -63.11 17.75 8.07
CA PHE A 16 -62.94 16.33 7.85
C PHE A 16 -61.50 15.96 7.45
N PHE A 17 -60.90 16.79 6.62
CA PHE A 17 -59.47 16.67 6.30
C PHE A 17 -58.61 16.80 7.56
N PHE A 18 -58.94 17.75 8.44
CA PHE A 18 -58.21 17.98 9.69
C PHE A 18 -58.38 16.81 10.67
N VAL A 19 -59.55 16.22 10.78
CA VAL A 19 -59.77 15.03 11.59
C VAL A 19 -58.99 13.82 11.05
N LEU A 20 -59.02 13.61 9.74
CA LEU A 20 -58.26 12.53 9.12
C LEU A 20 -56.73 12.75 9.20
N LEU A 21 -56.28 13.99 9.10
CA LEU A 21 -54.86 14.34 9.28
C LEU A 21 -54.42 14.04 10.73
N MET A 22 -55.26 14.41 11.73
CA MET A 22 -54.98 14.11 13.14
C MET A 22 -54.97 12.60 13.44
N VAL A 23 -55.89 11.86 12.86
CA VAL A 23 -55.90 10.38 12.97
C VAL A 23 -54.67 9.80 12.26
N GLY A 24 -54.30 10.35 11.10
CA GLY A 24 -53.08 9.95 10.37
C GLY A 24 -51.79 10.21 11.16
N LEU A 25 -51.67 11.41 11.74
CA LEU A 25 -50.51 11.78 12.57
C LEU A 25 -50.42 10.95 13.85
N PHE A 26 -51.57 10.66 14.46
CA PHE A 26 -51.63 9.82 15.67
C PHE A 26 -51.23 8.37 15.34
N THR A 27 -51.77 7.81 14.27
CA THR A 27 -51.41 6.47 13.78
C THR A 27 -49.94 6.43 13.31
N ASP A 28 -49.46 7.46 12.61
CA ASP A 28 -48.05 7.58 12.19
C ASP A 28 -47.12 7.58 13.41
N THR A 29 -47.43 8.40 14.45
CA THR A 29 -46.64 8.47 15.70
C THR A 29 -46.67 7.14 16.46
N TYR A 30 -47.81 6.46 16.50
CA TYR A 30 -47.97 5.18 17.17
C TYR A 30 -47.22 4.07 16.41
N ILE A 31 -47.37 4.03 15.13
CA ILE A 31 -46.72 3.03 14.27
C ILE A 31 -45.22 3.29 14.15
N ARG A 32 -44.80 4.57 14.09
CA ARG A 32 -43.38 4.93 14.21
C ARG A 32 -42.77 4.28 15.44
N LYS A 33 -43.34 4.50 16.61
CA LYS A 33 -42.82 3.90 17.83
C LYS A 33 -42.83 2.37 17.79
N PHE A 34 -43.89 1.78 17.27
CA PHE A 34 -44.03 0.33 17.18
C PHE A 34 -43.01 -0.29 16.20
N LEU A 35 -42.87 0.30 15.01
CA LEU A 35 -41.92 -0.18 14.00
C LEU A 35 -40.49 0.14 14.40
N GLU A 36 -40.26 1.29 15.03
CA GLU A 36 -38.96 1.63 15.60
C GLU A 36 -38.52 0.55 16.59
N GLN A 37 -39.40 0.11 17.48
CA GLN A 37 -39.10 -0.99 18.40
C GLN A 37 -38.85 -2.33 17.70
N GLN A 38 -39.63 -2.65 16.68
CA GLN A 38 -39.43 -3.85 15.87
C GLN A 38 -38.11 -3.79 15.08
N HIS A 39 -37.84 -2.66 14.40
CA HIS A 39 -36.63 -2.45 13.64
C HIS A 39 -35.38 -2.44 14.54
N MET A 40 -35.52 -1.86 15.74
CA MET A 40 -34.44 -1.89 16.72
C MET A 40 -34.13 -3.31 17.21
N LYS A 41 -35.13 -4.16 17.42
CA LYS A 41 -34.90 -5.57 17.73
C LYS A 41 -34.14 -6.29 16.63
N GLN A 42 -34.48 -5.98 15.38
CA GLN A 42 -33.78 -6.55 14.24
C GLN A 42 -32.34 -6.05 14.17
N ILE A 43 -32.11 -4.73 14.28
CA ILE A 43 -30.77 -4.12 14.31
C ILE A 43 -29.92 -4.74 15.43
N VAL A 44 -30.49 -4.86 16.64
CA VAL A 44 -29.78 -5.49 17.76
C VAL A 44 -29.37 -6.93 17.41
N SER A 45 -30.29 -7.71 16.83
CA SER A 45 -30.01 -9.09 16.40
C SER A 45 -28.94 -9.17 15.31
N GLU A 46 -28.96 -8.24 14.35
CA GLU A 46 -27.96 -8.16 13.29
C GLU A 46 -26.58 -7.74 13.84
N VAL A 47 -26.57 -6.74 14.73
CA VAL A 47 -25.33 -6.29 15.39
C VAL A 47 -24.74 -7.38 16.30
N GLU A 48 -25.57 -8.10 17.05
CA GLU A 48 -25.12 -9.26 17.84
C GLU A 48 -24.58 -10.39 16.96
N THR A 49 -25.11 -10.53 15.75
CA THR A 49 -24.61 -11.48 14.76
C THR A 49 -23.27 -11.02 14.21
N LEU A 50 -23.14 -9.74 13.85
CA LEU A 50 -21.89 -9.14 13.43
C LEU A 50 -20.83 -9.22 14.54
N GLU A 51 -21.18 -8.94 15.80
CA GLU A 51 -20.27 -9.07 16.93
C GLU A 51 -19.73 -10.51 17.04
N ARG A 52 -20.59 -11.52 16.84
CA ARG A 52 -20.15 -12.94 16.83
C ARG A 52 -19.16 -13.23 15.69
N VAL A 53 -19.44 -12.73 14.49
CA VAL A 53 -18.54 -12.88 13.33
C VAL A 53 -17.22 -12.17 13.60
N PHE A 54 -17.24 -10.93 14.09
CA PHE A 54 -16.03 -10.19 14.49
C PHE A 54 -15.18 -10.95 15.50
N ASN A 55 -15.83 -11.46 16.55
CA ASN A 55 -15.14 -12.19 17.61
C ASN A 55 -14.53 -13.50 17.09
N GLN A 56 -15.19 -14.16 16.13
CA GLN A 56 -14.70 -15.37 15.50
C GLN A 56 -13.53 -15.08 14.56
N ASP A 57 -13.63 -14.05 13.74
CA ASP A 57 -12.61 -13.69 12.77
C ASP A 57 -11.35 -13.14 13.45
N LEU A 58 -11.51 -12.41 14.55
CA LEU A 58 -10.38 -12.01 15.41
C LEU A 58 -9.64 -13.21 16.00
N GLN A 59 -10.35 -14.28 16.39
CA GLN A 59 -9.72 -15.52 16.87
C GLN A 59 -8.92 -16.23 15.76
N TYR A 60 -9.32 -16.08 14.51
CA TYR A 60 -8.58 -16.60 13.35
C TYR A 60 -7.46 -15.67 12.87
N GLY A 61 -7.22 -14.55 13.54
CA GLY A 61 -6.16 -13.60 13.20
C GLY A 61 -6.47 -12.73 11.97
N ILE A 62 -7.73 -12.62 11.60
CA ILE A 62 -8.15 -11.76 10.49
C ILE A 62 -8.07 -10.29 10.95
N GLU A 63 -7.32 -9.50 10.22
CA GLU A 63 -7.13 -8.07 10.53
C GLU A 63 -8.36 -7.27 10.08
N ILE A 64 -8.97 -6.56 11.03
CA ILE A 64 -10.13 -5.72 10.74
C ILE A 64 -9.64 -4.43 10.07
N ASN A 65 -10.07 -4.22 8.85
CA ASN A 65 -9.79 -3.02 8.06
C ASN A 65 -11.03 -2.59 7.25
N ASP A 66 -10.92 -1.47 6.53
CA ASP A 66 -12.03 -0.97 5.72
C ASP A 66 -12.49 -1.95 4.63
N ALA A 67 -11.55 -2.74 4.07
CA ALA A 67 -11.87 -3.76 3.08
C ALA A 67 -12.67 -4.92 3.69
N TYR A 68 -12.31 -5.33 4.90
CA TYR A 68 -13.03 -6.34 5.65
C TYR A 68 -14.46 -5.87 5.97
N LEU A 69 -14.64 -4.64 6.46
CA LEU A 69 -15.96 -4.07 6.72
C LEU A 69 -16.82 -3.98 5.45
N LYS A 70 -16.20 -3.73 4.31
CA LYS A 70 -16.88 -3.75 3.01
C LYS A 70 -17.30 -5.14 2.56
N GLN A 71 -16.52 -6.15 2.88
CA GLN A 71 -16.86 -7.55 2.56
C GLN A 71 -17.96 -8.12 3.45
N LEU A 72 -17.99 -7.71 4.73
CA LEU A 72 -18.99 -8.15 5.68
C LEU A 72 -20.40 -7.68 5.33
N VAL A 73 -20.49 -6.55 4.64
CA VAL A 73 -21.76 -5.94 4.26
C VAL A 73 -21.82 -5.83 2.75
N ASN A 74 -22.49 -6.82 2.16
CA ASN A 74 -22.67 -6.91 0.71
C ASN A 74 -23.66 -5.89 0.13
N GLU A 75 -24.22 -5.01 0.98
CA GLU A 75 -25.25 -4.03 0.60
C GLU A 75 -24.74 -2.60 0.84
N ASN A 76 -24.85 -1.77 -0.20
CA ASN A 76 -24.56 -0.33 -0.15
C ASN A 76 -25.45 0.47 0.83
N ASP A 77 -26.35 -0.21 1.53
CA ASP A 77 -27.41 0.37 2.37
C ASP A 77 -27.06 0.38 3.86
N VAL A 78 -26.03 -0.33 4.27
CA VAL A 78 -25.62 -0.43 5.67
C VAL A 78 -24.32 0.32 5.90
N ASP A 79 -24.34 1.26 6.85
CA ASP A 79 -23.15 1.95 7.33
C ASP A 79 -22.54 1.14 8.49
N LEU A 80 -21.35 0.68 8.34
CA LEU A 80 -20.57 0.08 9.42
C LEU A 80 -19.36 0.96 9.73
N ALA A 81 -19.18 1.28 10.99
CA ALA A 81 -17.97 1.94 11.44
C ALA A 81 -17.54 1.38 12.80
N LEU A 82 -16.25 1.24 12.98
CA LEU A 82 -15.65 0.95 14.26
C LEU A 82 -15.10 2.25 14.85
N LEU A 83 -15.55 2.56 16.06
CA LEU A 83 -15.19 3.76 16.80
C LEU A 83 -14.32 3.39 17.99
N ASP A 84 -13.38 4.25 18.34
CA ASP A 84 -12.67 4.13 19.62
C ASP A 84 -13.51 4.64 20.79
N SER A 85 -12.97 4.56 21.99
CA SER A 85 -13.62 5.04 23.22
C SER A 85 -13.96 6.53 23.22
N ASN A 86 -13.34 7.32 22.36
CA ASN A 86 -13.58 8.75 22.20
C ASN A 86 -14.51 9.07 21.02
N GLY A 87 -14.99 8.05 20.31
CA GLY A 87 -15.87 8.20 19.16
C GLY A 87 -15.16 8.45 17.82
N ALA A 88 -13.84 8.38 17.78
CA ALA A 88 -13.10 8.51 16.53
C ALA A 88 -13.23 7.24 15.68
N VAL A 89 -13.54 7.43 14.41
CA VAL A 89 -13.74 6.32 13.47
C VAL A 89 -12.41 5.65 13.18
N ARG A 90 -12.37 4.40 13.45
CA ARG A 90 -11.24 3.54 13.13
C ARG A 90 -11.33 2.90 11.75
N TYR A 91 -12.39 2.29 11.39
CA TYR A 91 -12.66 1.67 10.10
C TYR A 91 -14.10 1.93 9.71
N THR A 92 -14.36 2.08 8.45
CA THR A 92 -15.70 2.23 7.93
C THR A 92 -15.84 1.62 6.54
N ASN A 93 -17.03 1.10 6.26
CA ASN A 93 -17.36 0.59 4.93
C ASN A 93 -17.69 1.71 3.92
N HIS A 94 -17.90 2.96 4.37
CA HIS A 94 -18.31 4.10 3.53
C HIS A 94 -17.33 5.27 3.50
N ALA A 95 -17.56 6.21 2.55
CA ALA A 95 -16.70 7.32 2.22
C ALA A 95 -16.50 8.37 3.32
N THR A 96 -15.38 9.04 3.24
CA THR A 96 -14.81 10.06 4.13
C THR A 96 -15.73 11.21 4.54
N LEU A 97 -16.80 11.52 3.81
CA LEU A 97 -17.77 12.55 4.17
C LEU A 97 -18.68 12.20 5.37
N LYS A 98 -18.71 10.94 5.77
CA LYS A 98 -19.56 10.50 6.90
C LYS A 98 -18.81 10.43 8.24
N VAL A 99 -17.53 10.71 8.29
CA VAL A 99 -16.73 10.58 9.51
C VAL A 99 -17.18 11.58 10.57
N ASP A 100 -17.42 12.82 10.18
CA ASP A 100 -17.97 13.85 11.07
C ASP A 100 -19.39 13.47 11.55
N LEU A 101 -20.18 12.91 10.64
CA LEU A 101 -21.52 12.40 10.94
C LEU A 101 -21.47 11.29 11.98
N TYR A 102 -20.55 10.34 11.88
CA TYR A 102 -20.43 9.24 12.83
C TYR A 102 -19.97 9.70 14.21
N PHE A 103 -19.10 10.69 14.24
CA PHE A 103 -18.68 11.33 15.49
C PHE A 103 -19.85 12.08 16.16
N ASP A 104 -20.61 12.85 15.39
CA ASP A 104 -21.79 13.53 15.87
C ASP A 104 -22.87 12.55 16.35
N VAL A 105 -23.08 11.48 15.61
CA VAL A 105 -23.97 10.37 15.98
C VAL A 105 -23.52 9.73 17.30
N PHE A 106 -22.24 9.44 17.44
CA PHE A 106 -21.69 8.89 18.67
C PHE A 106 -21.93 9.81 19.85
N ARG A 107 -21.62 11.10 19.71
CA ARG A 107 -21.80 12.12 20.73
C ARG A 107 -23.27 12.30 21.09
N GLU A 108 -24.15 12.27 20.11
CA GLU A 108 -25.60 12.39 20.31
C GLU A 108 -26.15 11.20 21.09
N ILE A 109 -25.72 9.98 20.78
CA ILE A 109 -26.11 8.76 21.47
C ILE A 109 -25.59 8.77 22.92
N GLN A 110 -24.35 9.15 23.14
CA GLN A 110 -23.78 9.28 24.48
C GLN A 110 -24.51 10.31 25.32
N ASN A 111 -24.85 11.47 24.75
CA ASN A 111 -25.61 12.52 25.44
C ASN A 111 -27.03 12.10 25.80
N LYS A 112 -27.66 11.31 24.93
CA LYS A 112 -29.04 10.82 25.16
C LYS A 112 -29.10 9.60 26.07
N LYS A 113 -27.98 9.00 26.47
CA LYS A 113 -27.89 7.73 27.22
C LYS A 113 -28.72 6.61 26.58
N GLN A 114 -28.77 6.60 25.25
CA GLN A 114 -29.45 5.60 24.43
C GLN A 114 -28.38 4.84 23.62
N ASN A 115 -28.74 3.69 23.08
CA ASN A 115 -27.82 2.93 22.24
C ASN A 115 -28.01 3.23 20.74
N TYR A 116 -28.94 4.11 20.39
CA TYR A 116 -29.25 4.45 19.01
C TYR A 116 -29.72 5.89 18.85
N THR A 117 -29.59 6.42 17.63
CA THR A 117 -30.22 7.67 17.22
C THR A 117 -30.77 7.55 15.79
N ILE A 118 -31.84 8.29 15.53
CA ILE A 118 -32.46 8.33 14.18
C ILE A 118 -32.12 9.66 13.57
N LEU A 119 -31.35 9.64 12.49
CA LEU A 119 -31.09 10.82 11.69
C LEU A 119 -32.16 10.98 10.62
N THR A 120 -33.18 11.75 10.94
CA THR A 120 -34.31 12.03 10.04
C THR A 120 -33.91 12.70 8.73
N LYS A 121 -32.80 13.43 8.70
CA LYS A 121 -32.27 14.07 7.48
C LYS A 121 -31.78 13.06 6.44
N GLU A 122 -31.30 11.92 6.87
CA GLU A 122 -30.77 10.87 5.99
C GLU A 122 -31.67 9.64 5.91
N ASN A 123 -32.76 9.63 6.63
CA ASN A 123 -33.66 8.47 6.78
C ASN A 123 -32.89 7.21 7.23
N ARG A 124 -31.94 7.37 8.15
CA ARG A 124 -31.11 6.29 8.71
C ARG A 124 -31.23 6.20 10.22
N VAL A 125 -31.15 4.97 10.69
CA VAL A 125 -31.05 4.64 12.12
C VAL A 125 -29.62 4.20 12.37
N TYR A 126 -29.01 4.79 13.37
CA TYR A 126 -27.68 4.40 13.83
C TYR A 126 -27.79 3.78 15.22
N TYR A 127 -27.17 2.63 15.36
CA TYR A 127 -27.09 1.88 16.62
C TYR A 127 -25.61 1.72 16.98
N ILE A 128 -25.29 1.92 18.25
CA ILE A 128 -23.93 1.73 18.76
C ILE A 128 -23.93 0.55 19.72
N HIS A 129 -23.01 -0.35 19.47
CA HIS A 129 -22.80 -1.53 20.29
C HIS A 129 -21.32 -1.60 20.73
N PRO A 130 -21.04 -1.73 22.06
CA PRO A 130 -19.68 -1.86 22.53
C PRO A 130 -19.14 -3.26 22.23
N ILE A 131 -18.00 -3.37 21.52
CA ILE A 131 -17.28 -4.62 21.32
C ILE A 131 -16.25 -4.77 22.45
N LYS A 132 -16.58 -5.56 23.45
CA LYS A 132 -15.76 -5.72 24.67
C LYS A 132 -14.32 -6.19 24.42
N GLN A 133 -14.11 -7.01 23.38
CA GLN A 133 -12.78 -7.57 23.07
C GLN A 133 -11.82 -6.53 22.46
N LEU A 134 -12.34 -5.49 21.84
CA LEU A 134 -11.53 -4.48 21.14
C LEU A 134 -11.47 -3.15 21.91
N ASP A 135 -12.22 -2.99 22.99
CA ASP A 135 -12.46 -1.71 23.70
C ASP A 135 -12.94 -0.60 22.73
N GLN A 136 -13.87 -0.98 21.86
CA GLN A 136 -14.37 -0.19 20.75
C GLN A 136 -15.88 -0.28 20.64
N TYR A 137 -16.44 0.64 19.87
CA TYR A 137 -17.86 0.67 19.55
C TYR A 137 -18.09 0.36 18.08
N LEU A 138 -18.99 -0.57 17.80
CA LEU A 138 -19.52 -0.82 16.46
C LEU A 138 -20.69 0.13 16.24
N LEU A 139 -20.55 1.04 15.28
CA LEU A 139 -21.64 1.83 14.77
C LEU A 139 -22.26 1.08 13.59
N TYR A 140 -23.54 0.79 13.71
CA TYR A 140 -24.36 0.17 12.67
C TYR A 140 -25.43 1.15 12.22
N GLY A 141 -25.42 1.52 10.95
CA GLY A 141 -26.39 2.42 10.34
C GLY A 141 -27.16 1.73 9.22
N THR A 142 -28.46 1.78 9.26
CA THR A 142 -29.31 1.21 8.20
C THR A 142 -30.43 2.15 7.81
N TYR A 143 -30.94 1.98 6.58
CA TYR A 143 -32.09 2.75 6.13
C TYR A 143 -33.36 2.35 6.88
N TYR A 144 -34.19 3.33 7.17
CA TYR A 144 -35.49 3.17 7.80
C TYR A 144 -36.56 2.74 6.77
N VAL A 145 -36.21 1.76 5.92
CA VAL A 145 -36.98 1.38 4.72
C VAL A 145 -38.34 0.73 5.06
N GLY A 146 -38.39 -0.04 6.13
CA GLY A 146 -39.63 -0.72 6.54
C GLY A 146 -40.76 0.25 6.93
N PHE A 147 -40.40 1.42 7.44
CA PHE A 147 -41.35 2.45 7.81
C PHE A 147 -42.06 3.05 6.60
N MET A 148 -41.35 3.37 5.54
CA MET A 148 -41.94 3.97 4.33
C MET A 148 -42.95 3.06 3.62
N GLN A 149 -42.75 1.74 3.65
CA GLN A 149 -43.68 0.82 3.01
C GLN A 149 -45.00 0.68 3.81
N ILE A 150 -44.93 0.56 5.11
CA ILE A 150 -46.09 0.42 5.98
C ILE A 150 -46.80 1.78 6.11
N GLU A 151 -46.09 2.87 6.26
CA GLU A 151 -46.61 4.24 6.20
C GLU A 151 -47.33 4.47 4.86
N ARG A 152 -46.76 4.03 3.74
CA ARG A 152 -47.40 4.10 2.43
C ARG A 152 -48.71 3.28 2.35
N GLN A 153 -48.77 2.07 2.94
CA GLN A 153 -49.96 1.25 2.98
C GLN A 153 -51.05 1.88 3.88
N LEU A 154 -50.67 2.41 5.01
CA LEU A 154 -51.59 3.08 5.94
C LEU A 154 -52.08 4.42 5.40
N TRP A 155 -51.18 5.22 4.85
CA TRP A 155 -51.55 6.43 4.11
C TRP A 155 -52.41 6.08 2.89
N GLY A 156 -52.14 4.97 2.26
CA GLY A 156 -52.97 4.41 1.19
C GLY A 156 -54.42 4.09 1.67
N MET A 157 -54.56 3.47 2.86
CA MET A 157 -55.89 3.21 3.46
C MET A 157 -56.58 4.52 3.87
N ILE A 158 -55.86 5.46 4.46
CA ILE A 158 -56.42 6.79 4.86
C ILE A 158 -56.83 7.57 3.60
N ILE A 159 -56.00 7.56 2.55
CA ILE A 159 -56.31 8.18 1.23
C ILE A 159 -57.52 7.50 0.59
N PHE A 160 -57.61 6.18 0.69
CA PHE A 160 -58.77 5.42 0.16
C PHE A 160 -60.08 5.79 0.88
N VAL A 161 -60.06 5.84 2.20
CA VAL A 161 -61.20 6.30 3.00
C VAL A 161 -61.53 7.76 2.71
N PHE A 162 -60.52 8.63 2.55
CA PHE A 162 -60.69 10.02 2.13
C PHE A 162 -61.30 10.15 0.75
N LEU A 163 -60.84 9.34 -0.23
CA LEU A 163 -61.39 9.31 -1.59
C LEU A 163 -62.86 8.86 -1.59
N ILE A 164 -63.22 7.84 -0.79
CA ILE A 164 -64.60 7.42 -0.67
C ILE A 164 -65.48 8.55 -0.08
N CYS A 165 -64.99 9.21 0.96
CA CYS A 165 -65.72 10.34 1.57
C CYS A 165 -65.72 11.58 0.69
N VAL A 166 -64.60 11.84 -0.04
CA VAL A 166 -64.51 12.93 -1.01
C VAL A 166 -65.38 12.61 -2.24
N VAL A 167 -65.47 11.35 -2.70
CA VAL A 167 -66.37 10.93 -3.76
C VAL A 167 -67.80 11.11 -3.36
N LEU A 168 -68.14 10.80 -2.11
CA LEU A 168 -69.47 11.05 -1.55
C LEU A 168 -69.78 12.56 -1.41
N CYS A 169 -68.79 13.39 -1.07
CA CYS A 169 -68.95 14.84 -0.94
C CYS A 169 -68.71 15.60 -2.26
N THR A 170 -67.95 15.01 -3.20
CA THR A 170 -67.44 15.72 -4.42
C THR A 170 -68.13 15.37 -5.71
N THR A 171 -69.18 14.52 -5.74
CA THR A 171 -70.03 14.44 -6.95
C THR A 171 -70.57 15.81 -7.37
N LEU A 172 -70.44 16.81 -6.51
CA LEU A 172 -70.85 18.21 -6.74
C LEU A 172 -69.70 19.20 -7.03
N ILE A 173 -68.43 18.90 -6.59
CA ILE A 173 -67.35 19.89 -6.68
C ILE A 173 -66.25 19.46 -7.66
N ASN A 174 -66.33 18.22 -8.13
CA ASN A 174 -65.22 17.52 -8.82
C ASN A 174 -64.68 18.19 -10.10
N LYS A 175 -65.46 18.94 -10.82
CA LYS A 175 -64.96 19.55 -12.09
C LYS A 175 -64.09 20.78 -11.91
N ILE A 176 -64.20 21.51 -10.83
CA ILE A 176 -63.44 22.77 -10.60
C ILE A 176 -62.21 22.54 -9.72
N LEU A 177 -62.32 21.71 -8.67
CA LEU A 177 -61.19 21.43 -7.77
C LEU A 177 -60.11 20.55 -8.42
N GLN A 178 -60.54 19.51 -9.14
CA GLN A 178 -59.60 18.65 -9.86
C GLN A 178 -58.72 19.39 -10.90
N ARG A 179 -59.25 20.51 -11.44
CA ARG A 179 -58.52 21.24 -12.51
C ARG A 179 -57.41 22.14 -11.98
N TYR A 180 -57.51 22.61 -10.74
CA TYR A 180 -56.57 23.63 -10.20
C TYR A 180 -55.78 23.17 -8.95
N LEU A 181 -56.34 22.31 -8.11
CA LEU A 181 -55.70 21.94 -6.87
C LEU A 181 -54.90 20.63 -6.95
N ASP A 182 -55.41 19.63 -7.67
CA ASP A 182 -54.67 18.35 -7.78
C ASP A 182 -53.24 18.46 -8.37
N PRO A 183 -52.96 19.32 -9.37
CA PRO A 183 -51.60 19.49 -9.89
C PRO A 183 -50.67 20.20 -8.86
N ILE A 184 -51.20 21.15 -8.08
CA ILE A 184 -50.43 21.88 -7.08
C ILE A 184 -50.10 20.97 -5.91
N ASP A 185 -51.04 20.12 -5.48
CA ASP A 185 -50.80 19.14 -4.40
C ASP A 185 -49.79 18.09 -4.85
N GLN A 186 -49.85 17.61 -6.09
CA GLN A 186 -48.86 16.68 -6.65
C GLN A 186 -47.46 17.31 -6.73
N VAL A 187 -47.35 18.59 -7.12
CA VAL A 187 -46.09 19.33 -7.16
C VAL A 187 -45.52 19.48 -5.73
N THR A 188 -46.37 19.82 -4.76
CA THR A 188 -45.97 20.01 -3.37
C THR A 188 -45.54 18.68 -2.71
N GLU A 189 -46.26 17.59 -2.99
CA GLU A 189 -45.92 16.25 -2.47
C GLU A 189 -44.62 15.72 -3.10
N SER A 190 -44.42 16.01 -4.41
CA SER A 190 -43.16 15.68 -5.08
C SER A 190 -41.99 16.50 -4.53
N LEU A 191 -42.18 17.78 -4.24
CA LEU A 191 -41.19 18.61 -3.55
C LEU A 191 -40.86 18.09 -2.17
N HIS A 192 -41.86 17.67 -1.40
CA HIS A 192 -41.65 17.07 -0.07
C HIS A 192 -40.95 15.71 -0.15
N ALA A 193 -41.29 14.88 -1.14
CA ALA A 193 -40.60 13.62 -1.36
C ALA A 193 -39.11 13.83 -1.68
N VAL A 194 -38.78 14.82 -2.50
CA VAL A 194 -37.41 15.19 -2.85
C VAL A 194 -36.61 15.71 -1.65
N ILE A 195 -37.22 16.56 -0.82
CA ILE A 195 -36.58 17.06 0.41
C ILE A 195 -36.28 15.91 1.39
N HIS A 196 -37.01 14.83 1.33
CA HIS A 196 -36.83 13.65 2.19
C HIS A 196 -36.09 12.49 1.50
N GLY A 197 -35.52 12.69 0.30
CA GLY A 197 -34.63 11.74 -0.38
C GLY A 197 -35.32 10.69 -1.26
N ASP A 198 -36.61 10.83 -1.52
CA ASP A 198 -37.32 9.94 -2.44
C ASP A 198 -37.46 10.58 -3.83
N HIS A 199 -36.54 10.25 -4.71
CA HIS A 199 -36.44 10.80 -6.08
C HIS A 199 -37.26 10.02 -7.13
N SER A 200 -38.06 9.01 -6.72
CA SER A 200 -38.69 8.07 -7.68
C SER A 200 -40.04 8.50 -8.23
N LYS A 201 -40.65 9.58 -7.75
CA LYS A 201 -41.98 10.01 -8.18
C LYS A 201 -41.94 10.98 -9.35
N LYS A 202 -42.10 10.46 -10.58
CA LYS A 202 -42.43 11.28 -11.76
C LYS A 202 -43.88 11.78 -11.72
N ILE A 203 -44.05 13.08 -11.91
CA ILE A 203 -45.35 13.75 -11.91
C ILE A 203 -46.08 13.42 -13.21
N ARG A 204 -47.23 12.72 -13.11
CA ARG A 204 -48.08 12.43 -14.31
C ARG A 204 -49.17 13.47 -14.41
N THR A 205 -49.05 14.38 -15.37
CA THR A 205 -50.10 15.38 -15.67
C THR A 205 -50.70 15.21 -17.07
N HIS A 206 -51.99 15.58 -17.19
CA HIS A 206 -52.66 15.62 -18.47
C HIS A 206 -52.24 16.86 -19.29
N PRO A 207 -51.99 16.75 -20.60
CA PRO A 207 -51.38 17.79 -21.42
C PRO A 207 -52.23 19.04 -21.69
N LEU A 208 -53.41 19.14 -21.14
CA LEU A 208 -54.39 20.20 -21.43
C LEU A 208 -54.62 21.21 -20.30
N ASN A 209 -53.80 21.21 -19.23
CA ASN A 209 -53.98 22.12 -18.09
C ASN A 209 -52.94 23.26 -18.11
N GLU A 210 -53.36 24.46 -17.69
CA GLU A 210 -52.48 25.66 -17.56
C GLU A 210 -51.29 25.46 -16.61
N THR A 211 -51.32 24.41 -15.78
CA THR A 211 -50.23 23.98 -14.89
C THR A 211 -49.17 23.10 -15.57
N HIS A 212 -49.32 22.79 -16.85
CA HIS A 212 -48.38 21.91 -17.59
C HIS A 212 -46.95 22.48 -17.64
N LEU A 213 -46.83 23.79 -17.80
CA LEU A 213 -45.53 24.49 -17.78
C LEU A 213 -44.83 24.39 -16.43
N LEU A 214 -45.55 24.48 -15.31
CA LEU A 214 -45.00 24.34 -13.96
C LEU A 214 -44.51 22.91 -13.71
N THR A 215 -45.24 21.92 -14.18
CA THR A 215 -44.87 20.51 -14.05
C THR A 215 -43.63 20.17 -14.86
N LEU A 216 -43.54 20.66 -16.10
CA LEU A 216 -42.33 20.48 -16.93
C LEU A 216 -41.09 21.11 -16.30
N ALA A 217 -41.23 22.33 -15.77
CA ALA A 217 -40.13 23.01 -15.11
C ALA A 217 -39.66 22.25 -13.85
N MET A 218 -40.61 21.60 -13.15
CA MET A 218 -40.35 20.83 -11.96
C MET A 218 -39.68 19.49 -12.26
N ASP A 219 -40.14 18.77 -13.28
CA ASP A 219 -39.49 17.52 -13.73
C ASP A 219 -38.04 17.81 -14.17
N GLN A 220 -37.80 18.90 -14.90
CA GLN A 220 -36.44 19.33 -15.26
C GLN A 220 -35.58 19.65 -14.06
N LEU A 221 -36.15 20.28 -13.01
CA LEU A 221 -35.40 20.57 -11.79
C LEU A 221 -35.05 19.28 -11.02
N LEU A 222 -35.99 18.33 -10.99
CA LEU A 222 -35.78 17.03 -10.33
C LEU A 222 -34.69 16.21 -11.02
N ASP A 223 -34.78 16.09 -12.36
CA ASP A 223 -33.77 15.40 -13.17
C ASP A 223 -32.39 16.07 -12.96
N TYR A 224 -32.32 17.41 -12.89
CA TYR A 224 -31.09 18.15 -12.64
C TYR A 224 -30.51 17.94 -11.24
N LEU A 225 -31.36 17.88 -10.21
CA LEU A 225 -30.93 17.59 -8.83
C LEU A 225 -30.44 16.15 -8.68
N GLU A 226 -31.10 15.20 -9.35
CA GLU A 226 -30.69 13.80 -9.37
C GLU A 226 -29.32 13.66 -10.08
N GLU A 227 -29.12 14.33 -11.20
CA GLU A 227 -27.85 14.36 -11.93
C GLU A 227 -26.72 14.94 -11.04
N ILE A 228 -26.96 16.11 -10.40
CA ILE A 228 -25.95 16.71 -9.50
C ILE A 228 -25.62 15.81 -8.31
N THR A 229 -26.62 15.21 -7.67
CA THR A 229 -26.39 14.34 -6.51
C THR A 229 -25.66 13.06 -6.92
N HIS A 230 -25.99 12.50 -8.07
CA HIS A 230 -25.29 11.35 -8.63
C HIS A 230 -23.85 11.69 -9.03
N GLU A 231 -23.64 12.81 -9.70
CA GLU A 231 -22.31 13.30 -10.05
C GLU A 231 -21.46 13.57 -8.80
N HIS A 232 -22.04 14.19 -7.77
CA HIS A 232 -21.34 14.46 -6.51
C HIS A 232 -20.94 13.16 -5.80
N SER A 233 -21.87 12.20 -5.67
CA SER A 233 -21.58 10.91 -5.03
C SER A 233 -20.53 10.10 -5.80
N THR A 234 -20.58 10.17 -7.14
CA THR A 234 -19.60 9.53 -8.03
C THR A 234 -18.21 10.16 -7.85
N ASN A 235 -18.15 11.49 -7.83
CA ASN A 235 -16.89 12.23 -7.62
C ASN A 235 -16.28 11.93 -6.24
N GLU A 236 -17.09 11.84 -5.19
CA GLU A 236 -16.63 11.47 -3.85
C GLU A 236 -16.08 10.05 -3.81
N ALA A 237 -16.78 9.08 -4.39
CA ALA A 237 -16.33 7.71 -4.49
C ALA A 237 -15.01 7.60 -5.29
N TRP A 238 -14.89 8.40 -6.35
CA TRP A 238 -13.69 8.50 -7.19
C TRP A 238 -12.50 9.06 -6.41
N MET A 239 -12.69 10.20 -5.76
CA MET A 239 -11.65 10.84 -4.94
C MET A 239 -11.16 9.91 -3.82
N LYS A 240 -12.09 9.23 -3.14
CA LYS A 240 -11.75 8.24 -2.12
C LYS A 240 -10.93 7.11 -2.69
N THR A 241 -11.36 6.55 -3.82
CA THR A 241 -10.65 5.45 -4.47
C THR A 241 -9.23 5.87 -4.86
N LEU A 242 -9.06 7.09 -5.39
CA LEU A 242 -7.74 7.64 -5.71
C LEU A 242 -6.86 7.77 -4.46
N ILE A 243 -7.38 8.39 -3.40
CA ILE A 243 -6.64 8.62 -2.15
C ILE A 243 -6.21 7.28 -1.50
N GLU A 244 -7.10 6.28 -1.50
CA GLU A 244 -6.79 4.97 -0.87
C GLU A 244 -5.81 4.11 -1.68
N ASN A 245 -5.77 4.28 -3.02
CA ASN A 245 -4.89 3.49 -3.89
C ASN A 245 -3.59 4.21 -4.28
N MET A 246 -3.37 5.43 -3.81
CA MET A 246 -2.11 6.13 -4.03
C MET A 246 -0.95 5.38 -3.38
N SER A 247 0.17 5.24 -4.10
CA SER A 247 1.44 4.69 -3.60
C SER A 247 2.24 5.72 -2.77
N ALA A 248 1.56 6.65 -2.13
CA ALA A 248 2.11 7.67 -1.25
C ALA A 248 1.22 7.83 -0.02
N GLY A 249 1.82 8.08 1.13
CA GLY A 249 1.08 8.45 2.33
C GLY A 249 0.44 9.83 2.18
N LEU A 250 -0.76 10.01 2.70
CA LEU A 250 -1.46 11.28 2.66
C LEU A 250 -2.13 11.58 4.00
N ILE A 251 -1.92 12.81 4.47
CA ILE A 251 -2.67 13.42 5.58
C ILE A 251 -3.31 14.71 5.07
N LEU A 252 -4.58 14.89 5.40
CA LEU A 252 -5.30 16.14 5.26
C LEU A 252 -5.61 16.69 6.64
N ILE A 253 -5.25 17.95 6.87
CA ILE A 253 -5.44 18.66 8.13
C ILE A 253 -6.27 19.92 7.85
N ASP A 254 -7.29 20.16 8.66
CA ASP A 254 -8.14 21.34 8.52
C ASP A 254 -7.49 22.61 9.09
N GLU A 255 -8.19 23.73 8.98
CA GLU A 255 -7.76 25.04 9.50
C GLU A 255 -7.54 25.09 11.02
N LYS A 256 -8.17 24.16 11.77
CA LYS A 256 -8.05 24.03 13.22
C LYS A 256 -6.92 23.10 13.65
N GLY A 257 -6.20 22.51 12.67
CA GLY A 257 -5.15 21.55 12.93
C GLY A 257 -5.65 20.12 13.18
N CYS A 258 -6.94 19.83 12.94
CA CYS A 258 -7.48 18.49 13.11
C CYS A 258 -7.27 17.65 11.85
N ILE A 259 -6.83 16.41 12.03
CA ILE A 259 -6.63 15.46 10.94
C ILE A 259 -7.98 14.97 10.43
N GLN A 260 -8.27 15.24 9.16
CA GLN A 260 -9.51 14.85 8.49
C GLN A 260 -9.36 13.55 7.69
N ILE A 261 -8.23 13.38 7.02
CA ILE A 261 -7.97 12.22 6.18
C ILE A 261 -6.59 11.67 6.48
N VAL A 262 -6.53 10.35 6.58
CA VAL A 262 -5.29 9.56 6.56
C VAL A 262 -5.56 8.39 5.62
N ASN A 263 -4.76 8.21 4.57
CA ASN A 263 -4.94 7.09 3.65
C ASN A 263 -4.30 5.80 4.18
N ARG A 264 -4.69 4.66 3.57
CA ARG A 264 -4.21 3.33 3.97
C ARG A 264 -2.70 3.16 3.84
N TYR A 265 -2.10 3.78 2.82
CA TYR A 265 -0.66 3.68 2.61
C TYR A 265 0.13 4.26 3.78
N LEU A 266 -0.32 5.38 4.33
CA LEU A 266 0.34 6.03 5.47
C LEU A 266 0.23 5.20 6.75
N GLU A 267 -0.91 4.54 7.00
CA GLU A 267 -1.04 3.62 8.15
C GLU A 267 0.05 2.55 8.16
N GLY A 268 0.33 1.96 6.98
CA GLY A 268 1.40 0.98 6.84
C GLY A 268 2.81 1.57 6.91
N LEU A 269 2.97 2.84 6.54
CA LEU A 269 4.27 3.49 6.42
C LEU A 269 4.84 3.98 7.76
N ILE A 270 3.99 4.61 8.58
CA ILE A 270 4.39 5.20 9.88
C ILE A 270 3.72 4.52 11.07
N HIS A 271 3.06 3.40 10.85
CA HIS A 271 2.37 2.58 11.85
C HIS A 271 1.41 3.35 12.77
N VAL A 272 0.76 4.36 12.21
CA VAL A 272 -0.22 5.18 12.92
C VAL A 272 -1.63 4.68 12.59
N SER A 273 -2.39 4.33 13.61
CA SER A 273 -3.78 3.93 13.41
C SER A 273 -4.63 5.11 12.93
N ARG A 274 -5.21 4.97 11.74
CA ARG A 274 -6.14 5.95 11.15
C ARG A 274 -7.22 6.41 12.14
N LYS A 275 -7.74 5.49 12.93
CA LYS A 275 -8.74 5.69 13.97
C LYS A 275 -8.25 6.51 15.16
N ALA A 276 -6.97 6.41 15.45
CA ALA A 276 -6.37 7.16 16.53
C ALA A 276 -6.08 8.60 16.11
N CYS A 277 -5.99 8.88 14.81
CA CYS A 277 -5.58 10.17 14.28
C CYS A 277 -6.73 11.05 13.81
N ILE A 278 -7.76 10.47 13.16
CA ILE A 278 -8.85 11.27 12.59
C ILE A 278 -9.62 12.00 13.72
N GLY A 279 -9.86 13.29 13.52
CA GLY A 279 -10.50 14.19 14.46
C GLY A 279 -9.61 14.73 15.57
N LYS A 280 -8.36 14.25 15.70
CA LYS A 280 -7.39 14.79 16.65
C LYS A 280 -6.51 15.86 16.02
N ILE A 281 -5.98 16.73 16.87
CA ILE A 281 -5.00 17.72 16.46
C ILE A 281 -3.69 17.00 16.10
N TYR A 282 -3.07 17.38 14.98
CA TYR A 282 -1.92 16.69 14.40
C TYR A 282 -0.75 16.48 15.37
N HIS A 283 -0.45 17.45 16.25
CA HIS A 283 0.63 17.34 17.23
C HIS A 283 0.35 16.36 18.39
N GLN A 284 -0.92 15.97 18.59
CA GLN A 284 -1.31 14.93 19.55
C GLN A 284 -1.39 13.54 18.92
N ALA A 285 -1.62 13.50 17.61
CA ALA A 285 -1.84 12.27 16.86
C ALA A 285 -0.54 11.71 16.25
N LEU A 286 0.44 12.58 15.95
CA LEU A 286 1.70 12.22 15.33
C LEU A 286 2.83 12.31 16.37
N GLU A 287 3.54 11.21 16.56
CA GLU A 287 4.68 11.12 17.49
C GLU A 287 5.98 11.66 16.89
N GLN A 288 6.07 11.72 15.56
CA GLN A 288 7.28 12.08 14.83
C GLN A 288 7.48 13.59 14.82
N LYS A 289 8.39 14.09 15.67
CA LYS A 289 8.67 15.51 15.84
C LYS A 289 9.00 16.24 14.54
N ASP A 290 9.77 15.61 13.64
CA ASP A 290 10.17 16.22 12.37
C ASP A 290 8.97 16.46 11.44
N ILE A 291 7.98 15.54 11.47
CA ILE A 291 6.74 15.67 10.70
C ILE A 291 5.89 16.81 11.29
N VAL A 292 5.72 16.83 12.62
CA VAL A 292 4.97 17.87 13.32
C VAL A 292 5.58 19.24 13.04
N GLN A 293 6.88 19.39 13.17
CA GLN A 293 7.59 20.65 12.91
C GLN A 293 7.40 21.10 11.46
N MET A 294 7.43 20.18 10.50
CA MET A 294 7.21 20.50 9.09
C MET A 294 5.77 20.99 8.87
N ILE A 295 4.78 20.36 9.48
CA ILE A 295 3.38 20.78 9.41
C ILE A 295 3.24 22.19 9.98
N GLU A 296 3.82 22.47 11.14
CA GLU A 296 3.84 23.81 11.75
C GLU A 296 4.47 24.86 10.83
N GLU A 297 5.55 24.51 10.14
CA GLU A 297 6.17 25.43 9.19
C GLU A 297 5.27 25.74 7.99
N VAL A 298 4.48 24.76 7.49
CA VAL A 298 3.51 24.98 6.42
C VAL A 298 2.38 25.88 6.90
N PHE A 299 1.88 25.65 8.13
CA PHE A 299 0.88 26.50 8.76
C PHE A 299 1.35 27.95 8.91
N ASN A 300 2.59 28.15 9.37
CA ASN A 300 3.12 29.48 9.65
C ASN A 300 3.54 30.25 8.39
N LYS A 301 4.05 29.56 7.38
CA LYS A 301 4.60 30.19 6.16
C LYS A 301 3.60 30.24 5.01
N GLU A 302 2.52 29.46 5.09
CA GLU A 302 1.50 29.29 4.02
C GLU A 302 2.12 28.99 2.64
N LYS A 303 3.23 28.25 2.62
CA LYS A 303 3.98 27.89 1.41
C LYS A 303 4.21 26.40 1.36
N LYS A 304 4.43 25.90 0.14
CA LYS A 304 4.88 24.52 -0.05
C LYS A 304 6.24 24.33 0.61
N ILE A 305 6.36 23.26 1.40
CA ILE A 305 7.61 22.85 2.07
C ILE A 305 7.87 21.41 1.72
N GLU A 306 9.12 21.12 1.40
CA GLU A 306 9.63 19.77 1.17
C GLU A 306 10.75 19.50 2.16
N LYS A 307 10.69 18.36 2.86
CA LYS A 307 11.75 17.89 3.75
C LYS A 307 11.99 16.39 3.56
N GLN A 308 13.25 15.99 3.67
CA GLN A 308 13.59 14.57 3.79
C GLN A 308 13.67 14.21 5.27
N ILE A 309 12.92 13.21 5.67
CA ILE A 309 12.81 12.75 7.06
C ILE A 309 13.21 11.30 7.14
N VAL A 310 13.99 10.95 8.16
CA VAL A 310 14.42 9.58 8.40
C VAL A 310 13.69 9.04 9.63
N LEU A 311 12.84 8.04 9.39
CA LEU A 311 12.20 7.31 10.49
C LEU A 311 13.06 6.11 10.87
N LYS A 312 13.34 5.98 12.17
CA LYS A 312 14.04 4.82 12.74
C LYS A 312 13.04 3.99 13.54
N GLU A 313 12.82 2.78 13.12
CA GLU A 313 11.95 1.83 13.79
C GLU A 313 12.77 0.59 14.17
N GLY A 314 13.30 0.56 15.38
CA GLY A 314 14.25 -0.45 15.80
C GLY A 314 15.49 -0.48 14.88
N MET A 315 15.71 -1.60 14.20
CA MET A 315 16.82 -1.76 13.24
C MET A 315 16.46 -1.33 11.81
N LYS A 316 15.21 -0.95 11.53
CA LYS A 316 14.76 -0.56 10.20
C LYS A 316 14.79 0.97 10.06
N GLN A 317 15.44 1.42 9.01
CA GLN A 317 15.46 2.83 8.62
C GLN A 317 14.59 3.02 7.37
N ILE A 318 13.66 3.98 7.43
CA ILE A 318 12.79 4.38 6.33
C ILE A 318 13.10 5.83 6.00
N ASP A 319 13.52 6.09 4.78
CA ASP A 319 13.77 7.44 4.27
C ASP A 319 12.51 7.93 3.55
N LEU A 320 12.00 9.06 4.00
CA LEU A 320 10.79 9.70 3.46
C LEU A 320 11.13 11.05 2.82
N SER A 321 10.52 11.33 1.67
CA SER A 321 10.36 12.70 1.16
C SER A 321 8.95 13.15 1.51
N VAL A 322 8.84 14.17 2.34
CA VAL A 322 7.57 14.69 2.86
C VAL A 322 7.32 16.07 2.25
N HIS A 323 6.17 16.21 1.60
CA HIS A 323 5.73 17.43 0.93
C HIS A 323 4.49 17.96 1.63
N GLY A 324 4.57 19.14 2.21
CA GLY A 324 3.45 19.85 2.80
C GLY A 324 3.03 21.01 1.93
N ALA A 325 1.74 21.18 1.72
CA ALA A 325 1.20 22.29 0.96
C ALA A 325 -0.08 22.85 1.61
N PRO A 326 -0.28 24.18 1.61
CA PRO A 326 -1.50 24.79 2.07
C PRO A 326 -2.65 24.53 1.09
N ILE A 327 -3.84 24.33 1.61
CA ILE A 327 -5.08 24.22 0.84
C ILE A 327 -5.78 25.57 0.90
N VAL A 328 -5.94 26.19 -0.28
CA VAL A 328 -6.58 27.49 -0.42
C VAL A 328 -7.85 27.35 -1.24
N SER A 329 -8.96 27.90 -0.76
CA SER A 329 -10.22 27.97 -1.50
C SER A 329 -10.13 28.98 -2.65
N SER A 330 -11.00 28.83 -3.65
CA SER A 330 -11.17 29.77 -4.79
C SER A 330 -11.43 31.24 -4.36
N ARG A 331 -11.77 31.47 -3.09
CA ARG A 331 -11.96 32.81 -2.48
C ARG A 331 -10.77 33.24 -1.61
N THR A 332 -9.56 32.67 -1.82
CA THR A 332 -8.35 32.97 -1.02
C THR A 332 -8.50 32.69 0.49
N GLN A 333 -9.51 31.95 0.89
CA GLN A 333 -9.64 31.50 2.28
C GLN A 333 -8.83 30.22 2.47
N TRP A 334 -7.96 30.26 3.47
CA TRP A 334 -7.16 29.13 3.90
C TRP A 334 -8.05 28.04 4.50
N ARG A 335 -7.87 26.78 4.09
CA ARG A 335 -8.71 25.66 4.52
C ARG A 335 -7.96 24.52 5.19
N GLY A 336 -6.64 24.60 5.26
CA GLY A 336 -5.86 23.57 5.92
C GLY A 336 -4.56 23.25 5.18
N VAL A 337 -4.00 22.08 5.51
CA VAL A 337 -2.73 21.60 4.98
C VAL A 337 -2.90 20.18 4.46
N VAL A 338 -2.37 19.91 3.28
CA VAL A 338 -2.16 18.55 2.78
C VAL A 338 -0.68 18.17 2.92
N VAL A 339 -0.43 16.98 3.45
CA VAL A 339 0.93 16.43 3.57
C VAL A 339 0.99 15.09 2.84
N VAL A 340 1.96 14.98 1.95
CA VAL A 340 2.21 13.77 1.15
C VAL A 340 3.56 13.18 1.52
N PHE A 341 3.60 11.86 1.71
CA PHE A 341 4.77 11.10 2.14
C PHE A 341 5.16 10.12 1.04
N HIS A 342 6.36 10.29 0.50
CA HIS A 342 6.94 9.35 -0.46
C HIS A 342 8.06 8.55 0.21
N GLU A 343 7.96 7.23 0.17
CA GLU A 343 9.07 6.38 0.60
C GLU A 343 10.19 6.39 -0.45
N ILE A 344 11.32 6.96 -0.08
CA ILE A 344 12.52 7.04 -0.93
C ILE A 344 13.66 6.11 -0.46
N THR A 345 13.37 5.19 0.47
CA THR A 345 14.36 4.27 1.06
C THR A 345 15.12 3.49 -0.01
N LYS A 346 14.38 2.92 -0.97
CA LYS A 346 14.99 2.16 -2.08
C LYS A 346 15.87 3.05 -2.96
N LEU A 347 15.38 4.26 -3.27
CA LEU A 347 16.11 5.23 -4.08
C LEU A 347 17.40 5.67 -3.38
N LYS A 348 17.33 6.01 -2.10
CA LYS A 348 18.49 6.40 -1.28
C LYS A 348 19.52 5.28 -1.15
N ARG A 349 19.07 4.04 -0.99
CA ARG A 349 19.96 2.88 -0.97
C ARG A 349 20.67 2.71 -2.31
N LEU A 350 19.96 2.81 -3.42
CA LEU A 350 20.54 2.75 -4.75
C LEU A 350 21.54 3.88 -4.99
N GLU A 351 21.19 5.10 -4.60
CA GLU A 351 22.06 6.27 -4.71
C GLU A 351 23.33 6.11 -3.87
N LYS A 352 23.19 5.63 -2.61
CA LYS A 352 24.33 5.32 -1.75
C LYS A 352 25.22 4.24 -2.34
N THR A 353 24.64 3.13 -2.79
CA THR A 353 25.37 2.04 -3.43
C THR A 353 26.13 2.54 -4.66
N ARG A 354 25.51 3.43 -5.45
CA ARG A 354 26.18 4.03 -6.62
C ARG A 354 27.33 4.96 -6.20
N LYS A 355 27.14 5.81 -5.19
CA LYS A 355 28.20 6.68 -4.66
C LYS A 355 29.38 5.87 -4.11
N ASP A 356 29.07 4.85 -3.31
CA ASP A 356 30.08 3.95 -2.72
C ASP A 356 30.84 3.19 -3.84
N PHE A 357 30.13 2.76 -4.90
CA PHE A 357 30.75 2.12 -6.04
C PHE A 357 31.75 3.05 -6.74
N VAL A 358 31.36 4.29 -7.08
CA VAL A 358 32.24 5.25 -7.76
C VAL A 358 33.46 5.60 -6.89
N ALA A 359 33.24 5.78 -5.58
CA ALA A 359 34.31 6.06 -4.62
C ALA A 359 35.31 4.89 -4.54
N ASN A 360 34.79 3.66 -4.46
CA ASN A 360 35.63 2.46 -4.38
C ASN A 360 36.41 2.22 -5.67
N VAL A 361 35.77 2.37 -6.85
CA VAL A 361 36.48 2.30 -8.14
C VAL A 361 37.64 3.30 -8.20
N SER A 362 37.35 4.56 -7.82
CA SER A 362 38.38 5.61 -7.84
C SER A 362 39.54 5.29 -6.89
N HIS A 363 39.24 4.72 -5.74
CA HIS A 363 40.26 4.34 -4.76
C HIS A 363 41.10 3.15 -5.24
N GLU A 364 40.45 2.09 -5.74
CA GLU A 364 41.12 0.88 -6.21
C GLU A 364 41.95 1.11 -7.50
N LEU A 365 41.60 2.12 -8.29
CA LEU A 365 42.41 2.55 -9.44
C LEU A 365 43.57 3.48 -9.02
N ARG A 366 43.36 4.35 -8.05
CA ARG A 366 44.39 5.32 -7.60
C ARG A 366 45.59 4.64 -7.00
N THR A 367 45.38 3.61 -6.18
CA THR A 367 46.46 2.91 -5.45
C THR A 367 47.51 2.33 -6.38
N PRO A 368 47.18 1.47 -7.38
CA PRO A 368 48.18 0.93 -8.31
C PRO A 368 48.83 2.02 -9.16
N VAL A 369 48.07 3.05 -9.61
CA VAL A 369 48.64 4.17 -10.36
C VAL A 369 49.71 4.91 -9.56
N THR A 370 49.42 5.19 -8.28
CA THR A 370 50.38 5.87 -7.39
C THR A 370 51.62 4.99 -7.16
N SER A 371 51.42 3.68 -6.96
CA SER A 371 52.52 2.72 -6.80
C SER A 371 53.40 2.65 -8.06
N ILE A 372 52.79 2.45 -9.24
CA ILE A 372 53.51 2.43 -10.53
C ILE A 372 54.29 3.74 -10.70
N LYS A 373 53.64 4.89 -10.48
CA LYS A 373 54.29 6.19 -10.61
C LYS A 373 55.50 6.31 -9.69
N GLY A 374 55.34 5.95 -8.39
CA GLY A 374 56.42 6.03 -7.44
C GLY A 374 57.63 5.14 -7.77
N PHE A 375 57.38 3.90 -8.22
CA PHE A 375 58.48 3.02 -8.68
C PHE A 375 59.19 3.53 -9.92
N ILE A 376 58.44 4.09 -10.91
CA ILE A 376 59.01 4.73 -12.08
C ILE A 376 59.82 5.95 -11.69
N GLU A 377 59.33 6.84 -10.81
CA GLU A 377 60.09 8.00 -10.33
C GLU A 377 61.36 7.58 -9.65
N THR A 378 61.34 6.58 -8.75
CA THR A 378 62.54 6.04 -8.09
C THR A 378 63.54 5.43 -9.09
N LEU A 379 63.05 4.72 -10.09
CA LEU A 379 63.94 4.23 -11.17
C LEU A 379 64.60 5.39 -11.91
N LEU A 380 63.87 6.43 -12.25
CA LEU A 380 64.38 7.60 -12.98
C LEU A 380 65.39 8.42 -12.16
N GLU A 381 65.22 8.45 -10.81
CA GLU A 381 66.13 9.13 -9.90
C GLU A 381 67.48 8.41 -9.70
N GLY A 382 67.65 7.25 -10.31
CA GLY A 382 68.95 6.58 -10.37
C GLY A 382 68.95 5.12 -9.93
N ALA A 383 67.83 4.60 -9.40
CA ALA A 383 67.70 3.19 -9.02
C ALA A 383 67.88 2.22 -10.20
N TYR A 384 67.71 2.69 -11.45
CA TYR A 384 67.92 1.90 -12.66
C TYR A 384 69.38 1.44 -12.83
N LYS A 385 70.32 1.99 -12.06
CA LYS A 385 71.74 1.58 -12.10
C LYS A 385 72.01 0.26 -11.37
N ASP A 386 71.10 -0.13 -10.48
CA ASP A 386 71.10 -1.42 -9.81
C ASP A 386 70.19 -2.40 -10.53
N GLU A 387 70.77 -3.43 -11.11
CA GLU A 387 70.05 -4.40 -11.94
C GLU A 387 69.04 -5.20 -11.11
N VAL A 388 69.33 -5.52 -9.85
CA VAL A 388 68.43 -6.27 -8.96
C VAL A 388 67.21 -5.43 -8.60
N ILE A 389 67.43 -4.18 -8.18
CA ILE A 389 66.38 -3.24 -7.82
C ILE A 389 65.51 -2.92 -9.03
N THR A 390 66.16 -2.74 -10.20
CA THR A 390 65.45 -2.50 -11.47
C THR A 390 64.53 -3.63 -11.81
N HIS A 391 65.01 -4.88 -11.74
CA HIS A 391 64.17 -6.05 -12.02
C HIS A 391 63.00 -6.18 -11.00
N GLU A 392 63.26 -5.93 -9.73
CA GLU A 392 62.25 -5.96 -8.69
C GLU A 392 61.15 -4.90 -8.96
N PHE A 393 61.55 -3.65 -9.21
CA PHE A 393 60.58 -2.56 -9.47
C PHE A 393 59.81 -2.77 -10.74
N LEU A 394 60.40 -3.22 -11.82
CA LEU A 394 59.74 -3.57 -13.05
C LEU A 394 58.74 -4.72 -12.85
N THR A 395 59.08 -5.70 -12.03
CA THR A 395 58.18 -6.80 -11.63
C THR A 395 56.96 -6.30 -10.88
N ILE A 396 57.16 -5.35 -9.93
CA ILE A 396 56.05 -4.73 -9.21
C ILE A 396 55.17 -3.90 -10.14
N ILE A 397 55.76 -3.10 -11.03
CA ILE A 397 55.05 -2.30 -12.04
C ILE A 397 54.19 -3.21 -12.91
N GLN A 398 54.76 -4.32 -13.41
CA GLN A 398 54.05 -5.30 -14.21
C GLN A 398 52.88 -5.91 -13.47
N LYS A 399 53.10 -6.31 -12.21
CA LYS A 399 52.05 -6.87 -11.33
C LYS A 399 50.90 -5.89 -11.13
N GLU A 400 51.21 -4.61 -10.84
CA GLU A 400 50.18 -3.58 -10.61
C GLU A 400 49.44 -3.21 -11.92
N SER A 401 50.14 -3.21 -13.06
CA SER A 401 49.55 -3.01 -14.38
C SER A 401 48.56 -4.14 -14.74
N THR A 402 48.95 -5.39 -14.53
CA THR A 402 48.09 -6.56 -14.75
C THR A 402 46.88 -6.54 -13.80
N ARG A 403 47.08 -6.09 -12.54
CA ARG A 403 46.02 -5.91 -11.60
C ARG A 403 44.99 -4.87 -12.06
N MET A 404 45.45 -3.74 -12.61
CA MET A 404 44.58 -2.70 -13.19
C MET A 404 43.79 -3.23 -14.40
N GLU A 405 44.44 -3.97 -15.29
CA GLU A 405 43.79 -4.58 -16.45
C GLU A 405 42.64 -5.51 -16.01
N ASN A 406 42.92 -6.39 -15.03
CA ASN A 406 41.89 -7.27 -14.47
C ASN A 406 40.75 -6.51 -13.78
N LEU A 407 41.06 -5.43 -13.05
CA LEU A 407 40.05 -4.58 -12.41
C LEU A 407 39.12 -3.92 -13.45
N VAL A 408 39.71 -3.35 -14.51
CA VAL A 408 38.94 -2.73 -15.61
C VAL A 408 38.06 -3.78 -16.30
N LYS A 409 38.61 -4.96 -16.59
CA LYS A 409 37.88 -6.07 -17.17
C LYS A 409 36.69 -6.50 -16.32
N ASP A 410 36.89 -6.70 -15.00
CA ASP A 410 35.86 -7.08 -14.06
C ASP A 410 34.77 -6.00 -13.96
N LEU A 411 35.14 -4.70 -13.98
CA LEU A 411 34.19 -3.58 -13.97
C LEU A 411 33.34 -3.53 -15.25
N LEU A 412 33.96 -3.68 -16.42
CA LEU A 412 33.24 -3.69 -17.70
C LEU A 412 32.26 -4.87 -17.75
N GLU A 413 32.69 -6.02 -17.27
CA GLU A 413 31.89 -7.23 -17.24
C GLU A 413 30.71 -7.09 -16.26
N LEU A 414 30.96 -6.63 -15.03
CA LEU A 414 29.89 -6.36 -14.05
C LEU A 414 28.86 -5.37 -14.63
N SER A 415 29.37 -4.31 -15.30
CA SER A 415 28.49 -3.34 -15.97
C SER A 415 27.62 -3.96 -17.07
N GLN A 416 28.16 -4.95 -17.80
CA GLN A 416 27.39 -5.68 -18.83
C GLN A 416 26.30 -6.58 -18.20
N ILE A 417 26.69 -7.33 -17.17
CA ILE A 417 25.76 -8.27 -16.48
C ILE A 417 24.62 -7.53 -15.77
N GLU A 418 24.85 -6.29 -15.32
CA GLU A 418 23.84 -5.48 -14.62
C GLU A 418 22.87 -4.75 -15.55
N LYS A 419 23.08 -4.77 -16.86
CA LYS A 419 22.12 -4.19 -17.82
C LYS A 419 20.82 -5.00 -17.82
N GLN A 420 19.70 -4.31 -17.99
CA GLN A 420 18.38 -4.97 -18.09
C GLN A 420 18.27 -5.92 -19.30
N ASP A 421 19.06 -5.68 -20.34
CA ASP A 421 19.05 -6.46 -21.59
C ASP A 421 20.08 -7.60 -21.56
N PHE A 422 20.70 -7.89 -20.40
CA PHE A 422 21.65 -9.00 -20.30
C PHE A 422 20.93 -10.33 -20.47
N THR A 423 21.29 -11.05 -21.52
CA THR A 423 20.74 -12.37 -21.85
C THR A 423 21.84 -13.42 -21.84
N LEU A 424 21.53 -14.60 -21.28
CA LEU A 424 22.42 -15.75 -21.32
C LEU A 424 22.24 -16.52 -22.62
N THR A 425 23.34 -17.00 -23.19
CA THR A 425 23.31 -17.95 -24.32
C THR A 425 23.20 -19.37 -23.76
N LEU A 426 21.96 -19.79 -23.48
CA LEU A 426 21.71 -21.07 -22.83
C LEU A 426 21.90 -22.23 -23.78
N SER A 427 22.69 -23.22 -23.34
CA SER A 427 22.89 -24.51 -24.01
C SER A 427 22.89 -25.65 -23.00
N LYS A 428 22.73 -26.89 -23.44
CA LYS A 428 22.89 -28.07 -22.58
C LYS A 428 24.39 -28.30 -22.35
N VAL A 429 24.84 -28.05 -21.13
CA VAL A 429 26.27 -28.04 -20.76
C VAL A 429 26.58 -29.20 -19.82
N ASN A 430 27.72 -29.85 -20.05
CA ASN A 430 28.28 -30.86 -19.16
C ASN A 430 29.09 -30.18 -18.04
N VAL A 431 28.49 -30.15 -16.82
CA VAL A 431 29.12 -29.49 -15.67
C VAL A 431 30.38 -30.21 -15.21
N THR A 432 30.39 -31.55 -15.28
CA THR A 432 31.55 -32.39 -14.92
C THR A 432 32.76 -32.05 -15.75
N GLU A 433 32.58 -31.91 -17.08
CA GLU A 433 33.65 -31.56 -18.02
C GLU A 433 34.18 -30.15 -17.77
N ILE A 434 33.28 -29.19 -17.48
CA ILE A 434 33.68 -27.82 -17.14
C ILE A 434 34.53 -27.81 -15.87
N VAL A 435 34.09 -28.52 -14.81
CA VAL A 435 34.87 -28.58 -13.57
C VAL A 435 36.24 -29.17 -13.83
N HIS A 436 36.35 -30.27 -14.61
CA HIS A 436 37.64 -30.84 -15.01
C HIS A 436 38.51 -29.85 -15.79
N THR A 437 37.92 -29.09 -16.70
CA THR A 437 38.65 -28.08 -17.51
C THR A 437 39.20 -26.98 -16.60
N VAL A 438 38.40 -26.46 -15.66
CA VAL A 438 38.87 -25.42 -14.75
C VAL A 438 39.92 -25.94 -13.78
N ILE A 439 39.78 -27.17 -13.29
CA ILE A 439 40.82 -27.81 -12.46
C ILE A 439 42.16 -27.90 -13.21
N LYS A 440 42.12 -28.33 -14.47
CA LYS A 440 43.33 -28.38 -15.33
C LYS A 440 43.96 -27.00 -15.49
N MET A 441 43.16 -25.96 -15.70
CA MET A 441 43.65 -24.59 -15.82
C MET A 441 44.37 -24.10 -14.54
N LEU A 442 43.92 -24.52 -13.38
CA LEU A 442 44.48 -24.09 -12.09
C LEU A 442 45.58 -25.00 -11.55
N HIS A 443 45.86 -26.14 -12.23
CA HIS A 443 46.76 -27.20 -11.75
C HIS A 443 48.15 -26.65 -11.39
N THR A 444 48.79 -25.87 -12.28
CA THR A 444 50.11 -25.31 -12.02
C THR A 444 50.11 -24.40 -10.77
N ALA A 445 49.13 -23.51 -10.67
CA ALA A 445 49.02 -22.58 -9.59
C ALA A 445 48.66 -23.22 -8.23
N LEU A 446 48.04 -24.39 -8.26
CA LEU A 446 47.75 -25.21 -7.07
C LEU A 446 49.02 -25.99 -6.64
N ALA A 447 49.75 -26.52 -7.62
CA ALA A 447 51.00 -27.25 -7.39
C ALA A 447 52.08 -26.35 -6.74
N GLU A 448 52.17 -25.06 -7.15
CA GLU A 448 53.08 -24.07 -6.54
C GLU A 448 52.83 -23.88 -5.05
N LYS A 449 51.61 -24.03 -4.57
CA LYS A 449 51.23 -23.95 -3.18
C LYS A 449 51.15 -25.30 -2.46
N ASN A 450 51.39 -26.42 -3.14
CA ASN A 450 51.17 -27.77 -2.67
C ASN A 450 49.73 -28.00 -2.16
N ILE A 451 48.73 -27.38 -2.80
CA ILE A 451 47.33 -27.57 -2.47
C ILE A 451 46.80 -28.84 -3.14
N VAL A 452 46.23 -29.74 -2.35
CA VAL A 452 45.62 -30.96 -2.85
C VAL A 452 44.19 -30.65 -3.29
N MET A 453 43.90 -30.84 -4.59
CA MET A 453 42.53 -30.70 -5.08
C MET A 453 41.93 -32.06 -5.35
N THR A 454 40.73 -32.31 -4.81
CA THR A 454 39.98 -33.56 -4.98
C THR A 454 38.69 -33.30 -5.74
N PHE A 455 38.49 -34.02 -6.83
CA PHE A 455 37.25 -34.10 -7.58
C PHE A 455 37.18 -35.50 -8.17
N SER A 456 36.21 -36.29 -7.79
CA SER A 456 36.14 -37.71 -8.13
C SER A 456 34.79 -38.13 -8.71
N GLU A 457 34.18 -37.25 -9.50
CA GLU A 457 32.90 -37.61 -10.14
C GLU A 457 33.14 -38.31 -11.47
N GLU A 458 32.66 -39.56 -11.57
CA GLU A 458 32.64 -40.35 -12.80
C GLU A 458 31.38 -40.13 -13.64
N LYS A 459 30.34 -39.54 -13.03
CA LYS A 459 29.02 -39.31 -13.65
C LYS A 459 28.96 -37.93 -14.30
N ASP A 460 28.46 -37.90 -15.54
CA ASP A 460 28.17 -36.65 -16.23
C ASP A 460 26.88 -36.00 -15.72
N PHE A 461 26.98 -34.70 -15.38
CA PHE A 461 25.85 -33.88 -14.95
C PHE A 461 25.59 -32.81 -15.98
N TYR A 462 24.35 -32.71 -16.45
CA TYR A 462 23.94 -31.73 -17.46
C TYR A 462 22.94 -30.74 -16.90
N ILE A 463 23.13 -29.47 -17.22
CA ILE A 463 22.18 -28.39 -16.95
C ILE A 463 22.00 -27.51 -18.19
N LEU A 464 20.92 -26.73 -18.23
CA LEU A 464 20.75 -25.67 -19.20
C LEU A 464 21.47 -24.41 -18.67
N ALA A 465 22.59 -24.01 -19.27
CA ALA A 465 23.40 -22.89 -18.79
C ALA A 465 24.15 -22.21 -19.94
N ASP A 466 24.67 -21.04 -19.68
CA ASP A 466 25.67 -20.40 -20.53
C ASP A 466 27.05 -20.94 -20.14
N GLU A 467 27.68 -21.67 -21.03
CA GLU A 467 28.94 -22.40 -20.79
C GLU A 467 30.05 -21.46 -20.33
N GLN A 468 30.25 -20.34 -21.03
CA GLN A 468 31.32 -19.39 -20.70
C GLN A 468 31.10 -18.74 -19.33
N ARG A 469 29.84 -18.41 -19.00
CA ARG A 469 29.48 -17.83 -17.71
C ARG A 469 29.56 -18.85 -16.58
N LEU A 470 29.27 -20.11 -16.86
CA LEU A 470 29.44 -21.19 -15.88
C LEU A 470 30.92 -21.44 -15.58
N ILE A 471 31.76 -21.50 -16.61
CA ILE A 471 33.22 -21.58 -16.44
C ILE A 471 33.68 -20.44 -15.53
N GLN A 472 33.27 -19.22 -15.81
CA GLN A 472 33.65 -18.05 -15.05
C GLN A 472 33.20 -18.12 -13.58
N ILE A 473 32.00 -18.58 -13.29
CA ILE A 473 31.51 -18.80 -11.90
C ILE A 473 32.48 -19.75 -11.17
N ILE A 474 32.79 -20.89 -11.78
CA ILE A 474 33.64 -21.92 -11.18
C ILE A 474 35.09 -21.42 -11.01
N VAL A 475 35.63 -20.74 -12.01
CA VAL A 475 36.98 -20.12 -11.96
C VAL A 475 37.07 -19.12 -10.82
N ASN A 476 36.09 -18.23 -10.65
CA ASN A 476 36.10 -17.24 -9.59
C ASN A 476 36.07 -17.89 -8.18
N ILE A 477 35.25 -18.90 -7.99
CA ILE A 477 35.16 -19.58 -6.68
C ILE A 477 36.44 -20.41 -6.42
N LEU A 478 36.94 -21.17 -7.39
CA LEU A 478 38.14 -21.97 -7.22
C LEU A 478 39.41 -21.10 -7.05
N THR A 479 39.49 -19.95 -7.74
CA THR A 479 40.59 -18.99 -7.57
C THR A 479 40.56 -18.39 -6.15
N ASN A 480 39.38 -18.08 -5.62
CA ASN A 480 39.22 -17.65 -4.24
C ASN A 480 39.68 -18.77 -3.28
N ALA A 481 39.19 -19.99 -3.45
CA ALA A 481 39.61 -21.13 -2.63
C ALA A 481 41.13 -21.28 -2.64
N LYS A 482 41.80 -21.26 -3.83
CA LYS A 482 43.24 -21.29 -3.96
C LYS A 482 43.94 -20.14 -3.22
N ASN A 483 43.41 -18.93 -3.34
CA ASN A 483 44.09 -17.75 -2.77
C ASN A 483 44.06 -17.76 -1.25
N TYR A 484 42.94 -18.21 -0.65
CA TYR A 484 42.75 -18.19 0.79
C TYR A 484 43.10 -19.50 1.49
N THR A 485 43.42 -20.56 0.75
CA THR A 485 43.95 -21.79 1.30
C THR A 485 45.47 -21.67 1.53
N PRO A 486 45.98 -21.96 2.73
CA PRO A 486 47.40 -21.97 2.99
C PRO A 486 48.11 -23.09 2.23
N PRO A 487 49.47 -23.03 2.09
CA PRO A 487 50.21 -24.16 1.55
C PRO A 487 49.91 -25.48 2.25
N ASN A 488 49.89 -26.56 1.51
CA ASN A 488 49.54 -27.92 1.97
C ASN A 488 48.03 -28.08 2.41
N GLY A 489 47.18 -27.11 2.09
CA GLY A 489 45.73 -27.24 2.31
C GLY A 489 45.02 -28.09 1.26
N GLN A 490 43.71 -28.20 1.42
CA GLN A 490 42.89 -29.02 0.53
C GLN A 490 41.73 -28.22 -0.03
N ILE A 491 41.40 -28.51 -1.30
CA ILE A 491 40.18 -28.00 -1.95
C ILE A 491 39.44 -29.22 -2.49
N ARG A 492 38.14 -29.29 -2.16
CA ARG A 492 37.26 -30.38 -2.60
C ARG A 492 36.13 -29.82 -3.44
N VAL A 493 35.88 -30.44 -4.58
CA VAL A 493 34.70 -30.15 -5.42
C VAL A 493 33.81 -31.37 -5.44
N GLU A 494 32.53 -31.19 -5.21
CA GLU A 494 31.50 -32.21 -5.23
C GLU A 494 30.30 -31.73 -6.03
N ILE A 495 29.72 -32.62 -6.85
CA ILE A 495 28.51 -32.32 -7.63
C ILE A 495 27.41 -33.25 -7.13
N ASN A 496 26.32 -32.70 -6.63
CA ASN A 496 25.19 -33.44 -6.10
C ASN A 496 23.91 -33.09 -6.87
N GLU A 497 23.20 -34.10 -7.31
CA GLU A 497 21.91 -33.92 -7.97
C GLU A 497 20.76 -34.16 -6.99
N ASN A 498 19.94 -33.13 -6.77
CA ASN A 498 18.71 -33.26 -6.01
C ASN A 498 17.53 -33.48 -6.96
N ILE A 499 17.21 -34.77 -7.21
CA ILE A 499 16.15 -35.19 -8.14
C ILE A 499 14.78 -34.67 -7.69
N ILE A 500 14.49 -34.65 -6.38
CA ILE A 500 13.19 -34.22 -5.83
C ILE A 500 12.96 -32.73 -6.09
N LYS A 501 14.01 -31.93 -5.99
CA LYS A 501 13.94 -30.46 -6.18
C LYS A 501 14.30 -30.02 -7.59
N ASN A 502 14.61 -30.95 -8.48
CA ASN A 502 15.07 -30.71 -9.85
C ASN A 502 16.22 -29.67 -9.92
N ARG A 503 17.28 -29.90 -9.12
CA ARG A 503 18.41 -28.97 -8.97
C ARG A 503 19.73 -29.72 -9.00
N LEU A 504 20.75 -29.03 -9.52
CA LEU A 504 22.14 -29.45 -9.41
C LEU A 504 22.85 -28.57 -8.40
N GLU A 505 23.60 -29.16 -7.49
CA GLU A 505 24.38 -28.45 -6.47
C GLU A 505 25.85 -28.76 -6.69
N ILE A 506 26.66 -27.70 -6.86
CA ILE A 506 28.11 -27.79 -6.95
C ILE A 506 28.65 -27.23 -5.65
N GLN A 507 29.31 -28.06 -4.86
CA GLN A 507 29.96 -27.67 -3.60
C GLN A 507 31.46 -27.54 -3.81
N ILE A 508 32.00 -26.41 -3.42
CA ILE A 508 33.45 -26.14 -3.45
C ILE A 508 33.85 -25.78 -2.03
N SER A 509 34.60 -26.68 -1.43
CA SER A 509 35.06 -26.58 -0.02
C SER A 509 36.56 -26.42 0.02
N ASP A 510 37.04 -25.49 0.81
CA ASP A 510 38.48 -25.27 1.07
C ASP A 510 38.78 -25.38 2.57
N THR A 511 40.02 -25.73 2.89
CA THR A 511 40.57 -25.71 4.27
C THR A 511 41.34 -24.43 4.53
N GLY A 512 40.81 -23.31 4.03
CA GLY A 512 41.43 -22.00 4.15
C GLY A 512 41.21 -21.34 5.50
N ILE A 513 41.54 -20.05 5.56
CA ILE A 513 41.47 -19.22 6.79
C ILE A 513 40.01 -19.06 7.29
N GLY A 514 39.02 -19.34 6.47
CA GLY A 514 37.62 -19.12 6.76
C GLY A 514 37.22 -17.64 6.78
N ILE A 515 35.93 -17.39 6.96
CA ILE A 515 35.32 -16.07 6.93
C ILE A 515 34.59 -15.84 8.26
N PRO A 516 34.80 -14.71 8.95
CA PRO A 516 34.04 -14.36 10.16
C PRO A 516 32.53 -14.27 9.85
N GLU A 517 31.70 -14.69 10.81
CA GLU A 517 30.24 -14.69 10.66
C GLU A 517 29.67 -13.28 10.38
N THR A 518 30.30 -12.25 10.95
CA THR A 518 29.97 -10.84 10.71
C THR A 518 30.15 -10.40 9.26
N ASP A 519 31.03 -11.05 8.52
CA ASP A 519 31.43 -10.70 7.17
C ASP A 519 30.62 -11.48 6.11
N LEU A 520 30.08 -12.65 6.46
CA LEU A 520 29.33 -13.51 5.55
C LEU A 520 28.20 -12.80 4.77
N PRO A 521 27.39 -11.90 5.36
CA PRO A 521 26.37 -11.17 4.63
C PRO A 521 26.95 -10.21 3.57
N ARG A 522 28.20 -9.80 3.73
CA ARG A 522 28.85 -8.73 2.96
C ARG A 522 29.80 -9.21 1.88
N ILE A 523 30.24 -10.46 1.88
CA ILE A 523 31.24 -10.97 0.91
C ILE A 523 30.81 -10.89 -0.54
N PHE A 524 29.51 -10.72 -0.80
CA PHE A 524 28.95 -10.52 -2.14
C PHE A 524 28.76 -9.04 -2.51
N GLU A 525 29.12 -8.10 -1.59
CA GLU A 525 29.14 -6.68 -1.90
C GLU A 525 30.35 -6.37 -2.81
N ARG A 526 30.20 -5.39 -3.73
CA ARG A 526 31.27 -4.97 -4.63
C ARG A 526 32.43 -4.37 -3.85
N PHE A 527 33.66 -4.74 -4.19
CA PHE A 527 34.90 -4.32 -3.53
C PHE A 527 35.04 -4.74 -2.06
N TYR A 528 34.13 -5.58 -1.56
CA TYR A 528 34.22 -6.05 -0.18
C TYR A 528 35.37 -7.07 -0.03
N ARG A 529 36.14 -6.91 1.03
CA ARG A 529 37.25 -7.79 1.39
C ARG A 529 37.32 -7.86 2.92
N ALA A 530 37.27 -9.07 3.47
CA ALA A 530 37.30 -9.29 4.92
C ALA A 530 38.63 -8.86 5.57
N ASP A 531 39.75 -8.99 4.85
CA ASP A 531 41.06 -8.53 5.29
C ASP A 531 41.77 -7.72 4.19
N ARG A 532 41.81 -6.39 4.35
CA ARG A 532 42.42 -5.47 3.39
C ARG A 532 43.95 -5.58 3.32
N ALA A 533 44.63 -5.98 4.41
CA ALA A 533 46.07 -6.01 4.45
C ALA A 533 46.65 -7.24 3.72
N ARG A 534 46.13 -8.42 4.02
CA ARG A 534 46.58 -9.71 3.50
C ARG A 534 46.18 -9.96 2.06
N SER A 535 45.06 -9.35 1.65
CA SER A 535 44.51 -9.55 0.31
C SER A 535 45.11 -8.62 -0.76
N ARG A 536 46.01 -7.66 -0.41
CA ARG A 536 46.80 -6.91 -1.41
C ARG A 536 47.80 -7.80 -2.15
N ASP A 537 48.37 -8.77 -1.45
CA ASP A 537 49.36 -9.69 -2.06
C ASP A 537 48.71 -10.72 -2.99
N SER A 538 47.43 -11.06 -2.78
CA SER A 538 46.70 -12.01 -3.63
C SER A 538 46.12 -11.43 -4.91
N GLY A 539 46.23 -10.13 -5.16
CA GLY A 539 45.81 -9.47 -6.42
C GLY A 539 44.31 -9.43 -6.68
N GLY A 540 43.47 -9.79 -5.72
CA GLY A 540 42.00 -9.84 -5.89
C GLY A 540 41.38 -8.45 -6.04
N THR A 541 40.45 -8.29 -6.98
CA THR A 541 39.71 -7.04 -7.25
C THR A 541 38.55 -6.77 -6.25
N GLY A 542 38.10 -7.80 -5.51
CA GLY A 542 36.90 -7.74 -4.68
C GLY A 542 35.58 -7.70 -5.48
N LEU A 543 35.66 -7.95 -6.80
CA LEU A 543 34.49 -7.99 -7.70
C LEU A 543 34.06 -9.42 -8.04
N GLY A 544 34.94 -10.41 -7.94
CA GLY A 544 34.70 -11.78 -8.38
C GLY A 544 33.46 -12.42 -7.76
N LEU A 545 33.27 -12.33 -6.45
CA LEU A 545 32.09 -12.89 -5.77
C LEU A 545 30.80 -12.13 -6.11
N SER A 546 30.86 -10.82 -6.35
CA SER A 546 29.71 -10.04 -6.81
C SER A 546 29.31 -10.44 -8.23
N ILE A 547 30.28 -10.68 -9.13
CA ILE A 547 30.05 -11.21 -10.48
C ILE A 547 29.39 -12.60 -10.39
N VAL A 548 29.93 -13.50 -9.56
CA VAL A 548 29.33 -14.83 -9.33
C VAL A 548 27.88 -14.71 -8.89
N LYS A 549 27.56 -13.85 -7.93
CA LYS A 549 26.19 -13.65 -7.46
C LYS A 549 25.24 -13.21 -8.59
N HIS A 550 25.66 -12.24 -9.41
CA HIS A 550 24.85 -11.76 -10.53
C HIS A 550 24.68 -12.84 -11.62
N LEU A 551 25.74 -13.55 -11.96
CA LEU A 551 25.67 -14.66 -12.91
C LEU A 551 24.78 -15.81 -12.40
N MET A 552 24.87 -16.15 -11.12
CA MET A 552 23.97 -17.13 -10.50
C MET A 552 22.52 -16.68 -10.56
N GLN A 553 22.25 -15.41 -10.30
CA GLN A 553 20.89 -14.84 -10.42
C GLN A 553 20.38 -14.86 -11.86
N ALA A 554 21.24 -14.55 -12.83
CA ALA A 554 20.90 -14.64 -14.25
C ALA A 554 20.52 -16.08 -14.65
N HIS A 555 21.23 -17.08 -14.12
CA HIS A 555 20.90 -18.51 -14.30
C HIS A 555 19.71 -18.99 -13.43
N GLN A 556 18.96 -18.10 -12.75
CA GLN A 556 17.90 -18.42 -11.80
C GLN A 556 18.38 -19.35 -10.67
N GLY A 557 19.69 -19.41 -10.47
CA GLY A 557 20.37 -20.18 -9.44
C GLY A 557 20.49 -19.43 -8.12
N ARG A 558 21.08 -20.09 -7.13
CA ARG A 558 21.40 -19.51 -5.82
C ARG A 558 22.80 -19.91 -5.38
N ILE A 559 23.48 -19.02 -4.71
CA ILE A 559 24.75 -19.29 -4.04
C ILE A 559 24.53 -19.25 -2.54
N LYS A 560 25.09 -20.25 -1.84
CA LYS A 560 25.17 -20.29 -0.38
C LYS A 560 26.62 -20.37 0.05
N VAL A 561 26.92 -19.86 1.23
CA VAL A 561 28.23 -19.94 1.85
C VAL A 561 28.09 -20.42 3.28
N SER A 562 28.96 -21.33 3.69
CA SER A 562 29.15 -21.76 5.07
C SER A 562 30.64 -21.68 5.36
N SER A 563 31.02 -20.98 6.41
CA SER A 563 32.43 -20.79 6.74
C SER A 563 32.63 -20.64 8.24
N LYS A 564 33.77 -21.12 8.70
CA LYS A 564 34.23 -20.94 10.08
C LYS A 564 35.70 -20.59 10.08
N VAL A 565 36.07 -19.59 10.84
CA VAL A 565 37.43 -19.11 10.93
C VAL A 565 38.37 -20.22 11.40
N GLY A 566 39.43 -20.48 10.62
CA GLY A 566 40.42 -21.54 10.86
C GLY A 566 40.02 -22.94 10.39
N GLU A 567 38.76 -23.15 9.94
CA GLU A 567 38.31 -24.46 9.44
C GLU A 567 38.12 -24.46 7.92
N GLY A 568 37.91 -23.28 7.30
CA GLY A 568 37.74 -23.13 5.86
C GLY A 568 36.36 -22.61 5.45
N THR A 569 36.11 -22.68 4.14
CA THR A 569 34.88 -22.16 3.52
C THR A 569 34.30 -23.17 2.55
N THR A 570 32.97 -23.28 2.54
CA THR A 570 32.20 -24.06 1.55
C THR A 570 31.23 -23.16 0.81
N PHE A 571 31.44 -23.03 -0.50
CA PHE A 571 30.48 -22.41 -1.40
C PHE A 571 29.60 -23.48 -2.05
N THR A 572 28.27 -23.30 -2.01
CA THR A 572 27.32 -24.18 -2.66
C THR A 572 26.59 -23.39 -3.75
N LEU A 573 26.85 -23.77 -5.00
CA LEU A 573 26.19 -23.21 -6.19
C LEU A 573 25.00 -24.10 -6.53
N ILE A 574 23.80 -23.55 -6.56
CA ILE A 574 22.56 -24.29 -6.77
C ILE A 574 21.94 -23.83 -8.07
N PHE A 575 21.90 -24.72 -9.06
CA PHE A 575 21.30 -24.45 -10.38
C PHE A 575 19.97 -25.19 -10.52
N PRO A 576 18.93 -24.56 -11.08
CA PRO A 576 17.76 -25.29 -11.55
C PRO A 576 18.16 -26.10 -12.79
N LYS A 577 17.65 -27.32 -12.96
CA LYS A 577 17.88 -28.10 -14.19
C LYS A 577 17.15 -27.51 -15.39
N ASP A 578 15.96 -26.96 -15.15
CA ASP A 578 15.14 -26.31 -16.17
C ASP A 578 15.08 -24.81 -15.86
N ILE A 579 15.63 -24.01 -16.75
CA ILE A 579 15.50 -22.55 -16.70
C ILE A 579 14.24 -22.16 -17.46
N LYS A 580 13.31 -21.47 -16.80
CA LYS A 580 12.17 -20.85 -17.48
C LYS A 580 12.68 -19.68 -18.31
N ILE A 581 12.72 -19.83 -19.61
CA ILE A 581 12.98 -18.72 -20.55
C ILE A 581 11.76 -17.77 -20.43
N LYS A 582 11.99 -16.56 -19.95
CA LYS A 582 10.97 -15.50 -19.91
C LYS A 582 10.89 -14.80 -21.24
#